data_cf753f7ff533678e5c5ffd9367968f04
#
_entry.id   cf753f7ff533678e5c5ffd9367968f04
#
_cell.length_a   1.000
_cell.length_b   1.000
_cell.length_c   1.000
_cell.angle_alpha   90.00
_cell.angle_beta   90.00
_cell.angle_gamma   90.00
#
_symmetry.space_group_name_H-M   'P 1'
#
loop_
_entity.id
_entity.type
_entity.pdbx_description
1 polymer ?
#
loop_
_entity_poly.entity_id
_entity_poly.type
_entity_poly.pdbx_seq_one_letter_code
_entity_poly.pdbx_strand_id
1 'polypeptide(L)'
;MADYKLWNALKDAKKYRWVELSHALNNESPYWSGIPEGSVELAKTVWDWGKPELECLIQTFKFPGQFGTHIDFPGHFIKGKALSEKYDVNDLIFPLVVIDISQQAKKNPRYAVTVEDIKAYEAKYGPIPDGALVALRSDWYKKWPDMDALSGIDAEGKENAPGWSLEALEYIYKVRNAAANGHETLDTDSSAVAEEKGDLACERYVLDNDKLQVEVLANLDKVQPAGAVVIVSYPRIEGATGLPARVWAITE
;
A
#
# COMPACT_ATOMS: atom_id res chain seq x y z
N MET A 1 41.09 9.32 -8.04
CA MET A 1 40.10 8.63 -7.19
C MET A 1 39.18 7.83 -8.11
N ALA A 2 38.85 6.60 -7.75
CA ALA A 2 37.91 5.81 -8.55
C ALA A 2 36.53 6.49 -8.57
N ASP A 3 35.94 6.61 -9.76
CA ASP A 3 34.61 7.18 -9.96
C ASP A 3 33.56 6.07 -9.84
N TYR A 4 32.94 5.92 -8.67
CA TYR A 4 31.88 4.96 -8.41
C TYR A 4 30.51 5.57 -8.75
N LYS A 5 30.06 5.41 -9.98
CA LYS A 5 28.82 6.00 -10.52
C LYS A 5 27.60 5.75 -9.63
N LEU A 6 27.44 4.51 -9.10
CA LEU A 6 26.30 4.17 -8.25
C LEU A 6 26.34 4.92 -6.89
N TRP A 7 27.54 5.10 -6.31
CA TRP A 7 27.67 5.88 -5.09
C TRP A 7 27.38 7.36 -5.30
N ASN A 8 27.76 7.89 -6.46
CA ASN A 8 27.43 9.28 -6.84
C ASN A 8 25.93 9.44 -7.06
N ALA A 9 25.28 8.49 -7.77
CA ALA A 9 23.81 8.48 -7.93
C ALA A 9 23.08 8.42 -6.57
N LEU A 10 23.53 7.57 -5.63
CA LEU A 10 22.97 7.52 -4.28
C LEU A 10 23.19 8.84 -3.52
N LYS A 11 24.37 9.46 -3.66
CA LYS A 11 24.65 10.76 -3.05
C LYS A 11 23.73 11.86 -3.60
N ASP A 12 23.42 11.80 -4.89
CA ASP A 12 22.48 12.71 -5.51
C ASP A 12 21.04 12.42 -5.07
N ALA A 13 20.63 11.16 -5.03
CA ALA A 13 19.31 10.75 -4.54
C ALA A 13 19.05 11.21 -3.09
N LYS A 14 20.10 11.24 -2.23
CA LYS A 14 19.99 11.73 -0.85
C LYS A 14 19.76 13.24 -0.72
N LYS A 15 19.89 14.00 -1.77
CA LYS A 15 19.56 15.44 -1.77
C LYS A 15 18.07 15.71 -1.95
N TYR A 16 17.33 14.75 -2.48
CA TYR A 16 15.87 14.80 -2.59
C TYR A 16 15.20 14.53 -1.24
N ARG A 17 13.91 14.83 -1.18
CA ARG A 17 13.10 14.53 0.01
C ARG A 17 12.72 13.06 0.03
N TRP A 18 12.86 12.43 1.20
CA TRP A 18 12.43 11.06 1.46
C TRP A 18 11.20 11.09 2.34
N VAL A 19 10.13 10.46 1.90
CA VAL A 19 8.82 10.45 2.56
C VAL A 19 8.48 9.04 2.98
N GLU A 20 8.24 8.84 4.28
CA GLU A 20 7.71 7.58 4.81
C GLU A 20 6.24 7.44 4.40
N LEU A 21 5.91 6.35 3.72
CA LEU A 21 4.55 6.05 3.26
C LEU A 21 3.90 4.91 4.04
N SER A 22 4.53 4.44 5.12
CA SER A 22 4.00 3.40 5.99
C SER A 22 3.53 3.97 7.32
N HIS A 23 2.52 3.34 7.91
CA HIS A 23 2.14 3.58 9.30
C HIS A 23 3.10 2.88 10.25
N ALA A 24 3.38 3.51 11.40
CA ALA A 24 4.06 2.82 12.49
C ALA A 24 3.10 1.82 13.14
N LEU A 25 3.60 0.61 13.38
CA LEU A 25 2.82 -0.48 13.97
C LEU A 25 3.10 -0.62 15.46
N ASN A 26 2.05 -0.90 16.24
CA ASN A 26 2.11 -1.26 17.64
C ASN A 26 1.00 -2.27 17.97
N ASN A 27 0.88 -2.70 19.24
CA ASN A 27 -0.12 -3.69 19.65
C ASN A 27 -1.58 -3.18 19.58
N GLU A 28 -1.80 -1.89 19.41
CA GLU A 28 -3.10 -1.23 19.26
C GLU A 28 -3.44 -0.94 17.79
N SER A 29 -2.51 -1.25 16.87
CA SER A 29 -2.73 -1.05 15.42
C SER A 29 -3.89 -1.92 14.96
N PRO A 30 -4.85 -1.35 14.19
CA PRO A 30 -6.03 -2.06 13.76
C PRO A 30 -5.70 -3.14 12.72
N TYR A 31 -6.50 -4.18 12.70
CA TYR A 31 -6.52 -5.23 11.68
C TYR A 31 -7.94 -5.74 11.47
N TRP A 32 -8.16 -6.39 10.35
CA TRP A 32 -9.48 -6.88 9.97
C TRP A 32 -10.10 -7.79 11.04
N SER A 33 -11.37 -7.56 11.37
CA SER A 33 -12.11 -8.28 12.43
C SER A 33 -12.34 -9.77 12.15
N GLY A 34 -12.17 -10.22 10.89
CA GLY A 34 -12.21 -11.64 10.54
C GLY A 34 -10.96 -12.41 11.00
N ILE A 35 -9.91 -11.72 11.41
CA ILE A 35 -8.71 -12.35 11.98
C ILE A 35 -8.93 -12.54 13.49
N PRO A 36 -8.64 -13.75 14.05
CA PRO A 36 -8.89 -14.03 15.47
C PRO A 36 -8.19 -13.05 16.40
N GLU A 37 -8.87 -12.70 17.50
CA GLU A 37 -8.29 -11.91 18.59
C GLU A 37 -6.97 -12.52 19.08
N GLY A 38 -6.00 -11.71 19.47
CA GLY A 38 -4.67 -12.14 19.90
C GLY A 38 -3.76 -12.58 18.77
N SER A 39 -4.10 -12.28 17.51
CA SER A 39 -3.21 -12.51 16.36
C SER A 39 -2.08 -11.48 16.24
N VAL A 40 -2.16 -10.38 17.00
CA VAL A 40 -1.10 -9.36 17.06
C VAL A 40 -0.44 -9.37 18.43
N GLU A 41 0.87 -9.56 18.46
CA GLU A 41 1.72 -9.40 19.65
C GLU A 41 3.07 -8.89 19.16
N LEU A 42 3.31 -7.59 19.30
CA LEU A 42 4.54 -6.95 18.87
C LEU A 42 5.48 -6.69 20.04
N ALA A 43 6.78 -6.85 19.77
CA ALA A 43 7.85 -6.52 20.71
C ALA A 43 7.77 -7.28 22.06
N LYS A 44 7.23 -8.52 22.06
CA LYS A 44 7.25 -9.36 23.26
C LYS A 44 8.66 -9.75 23.61
N THR A 45 9.13 -9.36 24.78
CA THR A 45 10.44 -9.74 25.28
C THR A 45 10.51 -11.23 25.60
N VAL A 46 11.46 -11.92 25.00
CA VAL A 46 11.75 -13.35 25.23
C VAL A 46 13.14 -13.56 25.84
N TRP A 47 14.02 -12.56 25.74
CA TRP A 47 15.31 -12.51 26.41
C TRP A 47 15.58 -11.07 26.88
N ASP A 48 16.03 -10.93 28.13
CA ASP A 48 16.19 -9.61 28.75
C ASP A 48 17.66 -9.36 29.17
N TRP A 49 18.03 -8.09 29.29
CA TRP A 49 19.33 -7.57 29.67
C TRP A 49 19.90 -8.18 30.98
N GLY A 50 19.02 -8.55 31.93
CA GLY A 50 19.39 -9.08 33.24
C GLY A 50 19.87 -10.55 33.24
N LYS A 51 20.02 -11.21 32.09
CA LYS A 51 20.47 -12.60 32.02
C LYS A 51 21.98 -12.68 31.95
N PRO A 52 22.63 -13.44 32.89
CA PRO A 52 24.09 -13.45 33.02
C PRO A 52 24.83 -14.13 31.84
N GLU A 53 24.14 -14.98 31.07
CA GLU A 53 24.72 -15.71 29.96
C GLU A 53 24.98 -14.83 28.73
N LEU A 54 24.11 -13.83 28.51
CA LEU A 54 24.24 -12.88 27.40
C LEU A 54 23.44 -11.62 27.70
N GLU A 55 24.11 -10.50 27.76
CA GLU A 55 23.50 -9.19 28.02
C GLU A 55 22.94 -8.57 26.73
N CYS A 56 21.71 -8.94 26.38
CA CYS A 56 20.99 -8.42 25.22
C CYS A 56 19.48 -8.47 25.43
N LEU A 57 18.74 -7.79 24.53
CA LEU A 57 17.29 -7.84 24.46
C LEU A 57 16.88 -8.55 23.18
N ILE A 58 16.06 -9.62 23.30
CA ILE A 58 15.45 -10.31 22.16
C ILE A 58 13.95 -10.25 22.29
N GLN A 59 13.29 -9.90 21.19
CA GLN A 59 11.84 -9.78 21.11
C GLN A 59 11.29 -10.64 19.98
N THR A 60 10.05 -11.09 20.14
CA THR A 60 9.28 -11.78 19.10
C THR A 60 8.16 -10.88 18.57
N PHE A 61 7.75 -11.17 17.35
CA PHE A 61 6.68 -10.45 16.65
C PHE A 61 5.71 -11.46 16.06
N LYS A 62 4.42 -11.26 16.29
CA LYS A 62 3.32 -12.04 15.74
C LYS A 62 2.33 -11.07 15.13
N PHE A 63 2.00 -11.26 13.87
CA PHE A 63 1.04 -10.43 13.14
C PHE A 63 0.51 -11.17 11.90
N PRO A 64 -0.68 -10.84 11.40
CA PRO A 64 -1.18 -11.34 10.12
C PRO A 64 -0.44 -10.70 8.93
N GLY A 65 -0.52 -11.31 7.76
CA GLY A 65 0.11 -10.78 6.56
C GLY A 65 -0.42 -9.40 6.16
N GLN A 66 -1.73 -9.23 6.21
CA GLN A 66 -2.45 -7.99 5.90
C GLN A 66 -2.58 -7.12 7.16
N PHE A 67 -1.48 -6.47 7.57
CA PHE A 67 -1.41 -5.72 8.82
C PHE A 67 -0.75 -4.34 8.64
N GLY A 68 -1.51 -3.29 8.89
CA GLY A 68 -1.09 -1.91 8.64
C GLY A 68 -0.77 -1.67 7.17
N THR A 69 0.23 -0.85 6.88
CA THR A 69 0.72 -0.73 5.49
C THR A 69 1.33 -2.05 5.07
N HIS A 70 0.79 -2.65 4.02
CA HIS A 70 1.19 -3.98 3.54
C HIS A 70 1.17 -4.07 2.02
N ILE A 71 1.77 -5.14 1.51
CA ILE A 71 1.72 -5.52 0.09
C ILE A 71 1.01 -6.86 -0.03
N ASP A 72 0.15 -6.99 -1.05
CA ASP A 72 -0.50 -8.24 -1.41
C ASP A 72 0.04 -8.82 -2.71
N PHE A 73 0.13 -10.14 -2.69
CA PHE A 73 0.54 -10.96 -3.82
C PHE A 73 -0.65 -11.67 -4.43
N PRO A 74 -0.61 -12.01 -5.73
CA PRO A 74 -1.72 -12.68 -6.46
C PRO A 74 -2.35 -13.86 -5.73
N GLY A 75 -1.54 -14.65 -5.02
CA GLY A 75 -2.02 -15.79 -4.24
C GLY A 75 -2.91 -15.45 -3.05
N HIS A 76 -3.08 -14.16 -2.70
CA HIS A 76 -4.00 -13.73 -1.64
C HIS A 76 -5.46 -14.03 -2.02
N PHE A 77 -5.90 -13.65 -3.20
CA PHE A 77 -7.27 -13.88 -3.69
C PHE A 77 -7.37 -15.05 -4.66
N ILE A 78 -6.28 -15.42 -5.33
CA ILE A 78 -6.32 -16.39 -6.42
C ILE A 78 -5.46 -17.61 -6.08
N LYS A 79 -6.15 -18.71 -5.75
CA LYS A 79 -5.48 -19.96 -5.38
C LYS A 79 -4.49 -20.45 -6.45
N GLY A 80 -3.26 -20.67 -6.04
CA GLY A 80 -2.20 -21.21 -6.90
C GLY A 80 -1.41 -20.18 -7.69
N LYS A 81 -1.72 -18.88 -7.56
CA LYS A 81 -0.92 -17.80 -8.12
C LYS A 81 0.32 -17.47 -7.27
N ALA A 82 1.09 -16.52 -7.73
CA ALA A 82 2.37 -16.11 -7.14
C ALA A 82 2.23 -15.66 -5.69
N LEU A 83 3.20 -16.02 -4.87
CA LEU A 83 3.38 -15.62 -3.48
C LEU A 83 4.66 -14.81 -3.34
N SER A 84 4.94 -14.33 -2.16
CA SER A 84 6.01 -13.37 -1.82
C SER A 84 7.39 -13.72 -2.40
N GLU A 85 7.75 -15.00 -2.43
CA GLU A 85 9.06 -15.46 -2.90
C GLU A 85 9.28 -15.35 -4.41
N LYS A 86 8.24 -15.05 -5.18
CA LYS A 86 8.29 -14.93 -6.64
C LYS A 86 8.77 -13.57 -7.13
N TYR A 87 8.87 -12.58 -6.24
CA TYR A 87 9.23 -11.22 -6.60
C TYR A 87 10.68 -10.92 -6.21
N ASP A 88 11.45 -10.36 -7.14
CA ASP A 88 12.82 -9.92 -6.92
C ASP A 88 12.83 -8.46 -6.41
N VAL A 89 13.96 -8.02 -5.91
CA VAL A 89 14.14 -6.64 -5.40
C VAL A 89 13.91 -5.59 -6.48
N ASN A 90 14.14 -5.90 -7.76
CA ASN A 90 13.87 -5.00 -8.86
C ASN A 90 12.37 -4.80 -9.12
N ASP A 91 11.53 -5.78 -8.77
CA ASP A 91 10.07 -5.72 -8.92
C ASP A 91 9.41 -4.85 -7.85
N LEU A 92 10.19 -4.31 -6.90
CA LEU A 92 9.71 -3.57 -5.73
C LEU A 92 10.14 -2.10 -5.74
N ILE A 93 10.66 -1.61 -6.86
CA ILE A 93 11.06 -0.22 -7.06
C ILE A 93 10.35 0.31 -8.31
N PHE A 94 9.53 1.34 -8.14
CA PHE A 94 8.64 1.81 -9.20
C PHE A 94 8.73 3.33 -9.41
N PRO A 95 8.52 3.82 -10.64
CA PRO A 95 8.02 5.17 -10.82
C PRO A 95 6.71 5.31 -10.03
N LEU A 96 6.58 6.36 -9.20
CA LEU A 96 5.37 6.61 -8.42
C LEU A 96 4.50 7.67 -9.11
N VAL A 97 3.25 7.32 -9.32
CA VAL A 97 2.18 8.22 -9.74
C VAL A 97 1.18 8.37 -8.61
N VAL A 98 0.82 9.60 -8.23
CA VAL A 98 -0.19 9.87 -7.20
C VAL A 98 -1.39 10.57 -7.83
N ILE A 99 -2.51 9.84 -7.91
CA ILE A 99 -3.81 10.38 -8.34
C ILE A 99 -4.52 10.95 -7.10
N ASP A 100 -4.74 12.26 -7.07
CA ASP A 100 -5.38 12.93 -5.94
C ASP A 100 -6.90 12.97 -6.09
N ILE A 101 -7.58 12.18 -5.29
CA ILE A 101 -9.06 12.16 -5.18
C ILE A 101 -9.54 12.69 -3.81
N SER A 102 -8.69 13.37 -3.05
CA SER A 102 -9.00 13.81 -1.68
C SER A 102 -10.23 14.71 -1.60
N GLN A 103 -10.45 15.58 -2.60
CA GLN A 103 -11.60 16.46 -2.64
C GLN A 103 -12.89 15.72 -3.02
N GLN A 104 -12.79 14.71 -3.88
CA GLN A 104 -13.92 13.85 -4.25
C GLN A 104 -14.30 12.97 -3.05
N ALA A 105 -13.31 12.32 -2.41
CA ALA A 105 -13.50 11.48 -1.22
C ALA A 105 -14.12 12.28 -0.05
N LYS A 106 -13.73 13.53 0.14
CA LYS A 106 -14.32 14.41 1.15
C LYS A 106 -15.80 14.70 0.91
N LYS A 107 -16.21 14.83 -0.36
CA LYS A 107 -17.61 15.10 -0.75
C LYS A 107 -18.46 13.82 -0.78
N ASN A 108 -17.86 12.73 -1.20
CA ASN A 108 -18.47 11.40 -1.29
C ASN A 108 -17.49 10.39 -0.73
N PRO A 109 -17.64 9.93 0.52
CA PRO A 109 -16.74 8.96 1.13
C PRO A 109 -16.67 7.63 0.38
N ARG A 110 -17.65 7.31 -0.46
CA ARG A 110 -17.73 6.09 -1.28
C ARG A 110 -17.26 6.31 -2.72
N TYR A 111 -16.50 7.38 -2.97
CA TYR A 111 -16.05 7.74 -4.30
C TYR A 111 -15.15 6.65 -4.89
N ALA A 112 -15.52 6.17 -6.08
CA ALA A 112 -14.67 5.32 -6.92
C ALA A 112 -13.94 6.20 -7.94
N VAL A 113 -12.61 6.13 -8.00
CA VAL A 113 -11.82 6.86 -9.00
C VAL A 113 -12.25 6.46 -10.41
N THR A 114 -12.35 7.43 -11.30
CA THR A 114 -12.79 7.24 -12.68
C THR A 114 -11.63 7.31 -13.68
N VAL A 115 -11.85 6.83 -14.89
CA VAL A 115 -10.91 7.00 -16.02
C VAL A 115 -10.71 8.48 -16.34
N GLU A 116 -11.73 9.30 -16.15
CA GLU A 116 -11.66 10.76 -16.36
C GLU A 116 -10.72 11.45 -15.35
N ASP A 117 -10.69 10.99 -14.08
CA ASP A 117 -9.73 11.48 -13.09
C ASP A 117 -8.30 11.17 -13.52
N ILE A 118 -8.07 9.95 -14.02
CA ILE A 118 -6.75 9.54 -14.53
C ILE A 118 -6.36 10.38 -15.75
N LYS A 119 -7.27 10.59 -16.70
CA LYS A 119 -7.02 11.44 -17.86
C LYS A 119 -6.76 12.89 -17.50
N ALA A 120 -7.46 13.41 -16.48
CA ALA A 120 -7.21 14.75 -15.95
C ALA A 120 -5.82 14.88 -15.32
N TYR A 121 -5.36 13.83 -14.59
CA TYR A 121 -3.97 13.73 -14.14
C TYR A 121 -3.01 13.75 -15.34
N GLU A 122 -3.23 12.91 -16.34
CA GLU A 122 -2.35 12.79 -17.50
C GLU A 122 -2.28 14.07 -18.34
N ALA A 123 -3.39 14.78 -18.44
CA ALA A 123 -3.41 16.08 -19.14
C ALA A 123 -2.50 17.14 -18.46
N LYS A 124 -2.28 17.00 -17.15
CA LYS A 124 -1.47 17.93 -16.37
C LYS A 124 -0.01 17.51 -16.24
N TYR A 125 0.24 16.23 -16.08
CA TYR A 125 1.56 15.71 -15.70
C TYR A 125 2.20 14.79 -16.76
N GLY A 126 1.49 14.49 -17.84
CA GLY A 126 1.90 13.53 -18.85
C GLY A 126 1.38 12.13 -18.57
N PRO A 127 1.52 11.21 -19.52
CA PRO A 127 1.00 9.84 -19.40
C PRO A 127 1.66 9.09 -18.24
N ILE A 128 0.90 8.21 -17.59
CA ILE A 128 1.42 7.28 -16.59
C ILE A 128 2.55 6.46 -17.24
N PRO A 129 3.76 6.45 -16.64
CA PRO A 129 4.89 5.70 -17.19
C PRO A 129 4.67 4.19 -17.09
N ASP A 130 5.25 3.46 -18.02
CA ASP A 130 5.31 2.00 -18.02
C ASP A 130 5.93 1.48 -16.70
N GLY A 131 5.36 0.41 -16.14
CA GLY A 131 5.85 -0.18 -14.91
C GLY A 131 5.62 0.65 -13.64
N ALA A 132 4.78 1.68 -13.65
CA ALA A 132 4.51 2.51 -12.48
C ALA A 132 3.71 1.77 -11.39
N LEU A 133 3.92 2.20 -10.13
CA LEU A 133 2.93 2.05 -9.08
C LEU A 133 2.04 3.29 -9.09
N VAL A 134 0.73 3.08 -9.28
CA VAL A 134 -0.26 4.16 -9.29
C VAL A 134 -1.00 4.16 -7.96
N ALA A 135 -0.82 5.21 -7.17
CA ALA A 135 -1.40 5.34 -5.84
C ALA A 135 -2.55 6.35 -5.81
N LEU A 136 -3.63 6.03 -5.09
CA LEU A 136 -4.74 6.94 -4.80
C LEU A 136 -4.50 7.68 -3.49
N ARG A 137 -4.36 9.00 -3.58
CA ARG A 137 -4.42 9.89 -2.42
C ARG A 137 -5.87 10.28 -2.14
N SER A 138 -6.38 9.89 -1.01
CA SER A 138 -7.73 10.20 -0.51
C SER A 138 -7.72 11.02 0.79
N ASP A 139 -6.54 11.23 1.37
CA ASP A 139 -6.33 11.72 2.74
C ASP A 139 -6.91 10.79 3.82
N TRP A 140 -7.19 9.53 3.46
CA TRP A 140 -7.80 8.54 4.36
C TRP A 140 -6.86 8.08 5.46
N TYR A 141 -5.56 8.08 5.19
CA TYR A 141 -4.51 7.74 6.15
C TYR A 141 -4.58 8.55 7.45
N LYS A 142 -5.19 9.75 7.42
CA LYS A 142 -5.35 10.63 8.58
C LYS A 142 -6.30 10.08 9.64
N LYS A 143 -7.04 9.02 9.31
CA LYS A 143 -7.93 8.30 10.21
C LYS A 143 -7.23 7.22 11.04
N TRP A 144 -6.00 6.85 10.67
CA TRP A 144 -5.19 5.89 11.43
C TRP A 144 -4.90 6.39 12.86
N PRO A 145 -4.98 5.53 13.91
CA PRO A 145 -5.23 4.09 13.89
C PRO A 145 -6.70 3.71 14.22
N ASP A 146 -7.66 4.57 14.02
CA ASP A 146 -9.07 4.33 14.35
C ASP A 146 -9.70 3.41 13.28
N MET A 147 -10.01 2.15 13.63
CA MET A 147 -10.55 1.16 12.70
C MET A 147 -11.94 1.53 12.20
N ASP A 148 -12.82 2.06 13.04
CA ASP A 148 -14.17 2.46 12.65
C ASP A 148 -14.12 3.65 11.68
N ALA A 149 -13.22 4.60 11.95
CA ALA A 149 -12.98 5.72 11.05
C ALA A 149 -12.38 5.26 9.71
N LEU A 150 -11.43 4.29 9.72
CA LEU A 150 -10.83 3.73 8.49
C LEU A 150 -11.86 2.99 7.65
N SER A 151 -12.69 2.15 8.25
CA SER A 151 -13.82 1.47 7.58
C SER A 151 -14.92 2.45 7.18
N GLY A 152 -14.95 3.64 7.80
CA GLY A 152 -15.96 4.65 7.55
C GLY A 152 -17.37 4.18 7.90
N ILE A 153 -17.52 3.37 8.94
CA ILE A 153 -18.80 2.81 9.37
C ILE A 153 -19.75 3.93 9.79
N ASP A 154 -20.92 3.98 9.16
CA ASP A 154 -21.99 4.92 9.50
C ASP A 154 -22.90 4.40 10.62
N ALA A 155 -23.91 5.20 10.98
CA ALA A 155 -24.87 4.86 12.04
C ALA A 155 -25.72 3.61 11.72
N GLU A 156 -25.81 3.26 10.44
CA GLU A 156 -26.53 2.09 9.94
C GLU A 156 -25.60 0.85 9.86
N GLY A 157 -24.33 0.98 10.22
CA GLY A 157 -23.33 -0.08 10.18
C GLY A 157 -22.75 -0.35 8.79
N LYS A 158 -22.91 0.59 7.86
CA LYS A 158 -22.46 0.46 6.47
C LYS A 158 -21.08 1.10 6.31
N GLU A 159 -20.21 0.42 5.58
CA GLU A 159 -18.88 0.93 5.25
C GLU A 159 -18.92 2.03 4.18
N ASN A 160 -18.07 3.03 4.37
CA ASN A 160 -17.97 4.18 3.49
C ASN A 160 -16.50 4.56 3.31
N ALA A 161 -15.82 3.90 2.36
CA ALA A 161 -14.44 4.17 1.98
C ALA A 161 -14.33 4.45 0.48
N PRO A 162 -13.49 5.42 0.05
CA PRO A 162 -13.18 5.64 -1.35
C PRO A 162 -12.19 4.57 -1.84
N GLY A 163 -12.10 4.39 -3.14
CA GLY A 163 -11.18 3.42 -3.70
C GLY A 163 -11.17 3.41 -5.22
N TRP A 164 -10.74 2.28 -5.76
CA TRP A 164 -10.69 2.06 -7.19
C TRP A 164 -12.05 1.68 -7.77
N SER A 165 -12.22 1.96 -9.08
CA SER A 165 -13.22 1.31 -9.94
C SER A 165 -12.53 0.29 -10.85
N LEU A 166 -13.28 -0.71 -11.34
CA LEU A 166 -12.75 -1.69 -12.28
C LEU A 166 -12.24 -1.04 -13.57
N GLU A 167 -12.96 -0.07 -14.11
CA GLU A 167 -12.62 0.64 -15.33
C GLU A 167 -11.31 1.44 -15.19
N ALA A 168 -11.09 2.04 -14.02
CA ALA A 168 -9.86 2.75 -13.72
C ALA A 168 -8.65 1.79 -13.64
N LEU A 169 -8.83 0.64 -12.98
CA LEU A 169 -7.79 -0.41 -12.92
C LEU A 169 -7.52 -1.00 -14.31
N GLU A 170 -8.56 -1.27 -15.10
CA GLU A 170 -8.39 -1.71 -16.49
C GLU A 170 -7.59 -0.70 -17.31
N TYR A 171 -7.86 0.58 -17.14
CA TYR A 171 -7.14 1.63 -17.84
C TYR A 171 -5.65 1.65 -17.48
N ILE A 172 -5.31 1.67 -16.17
CA ILE A 172 -3.90 1.71 -15.77
C ILE A 172 -3.14 0.44 -16.17
N TYR A 173 -3.78 -0.72 -16.15
CA TYR A 173 -3.09 -1.97 -16.47
C TYR A 173 -3.05 -2.28 -17.95
N LYS A 174 -4.19 -2.14 -18.67
CA LYS A 174 -4.27 -2.50 -20.11
C LYS A 174 -3.76 -1.39 -21.04
N VAL A 175 -3.92 -0.12 -20.63
CA VAL A 175 -3.56 1.03 -21.50
C VAL A 175 -2.21 1.63 -21.11
N ARG A 176 -1.83 1.59 -19.84
CA ARG A 176 -0.60 2.21 -19.32
C ARG A 176 0.45 1.21 -18.83
N ASN A 177 0.11 -0.08 -18.81
CA ASN A 177 1.00 -1.17 -18.38
C ASN A 177 1.62 -0.89 -16.98
N ALA A 178 0.82 -0.36 -16.03
CA ALA A 178 1.23 -0.19 -14.66
C ALA A 178 1.63 -1.55 -14.04
N ALA A 179 2.60 -1.56 -13.14
CA ALA A 179 3.05 -2.77 -12.45
C ALA A 179 2.24 -3.04 -11.17
N ALA A 180 1.78 -1.98 -10.50
CA ALA A 180 1.08 -2.07 -9.23
C ALA A 180 0.09 -0.91 -9.06
N ASN A 181 -0.87 -1.09 -8.15
CA ASN A 181 -1.67 0.00 -7.59
C ASN A 181 -1.41 0.15 -6.09
N GLY A 182 -1.85 1.27 -5.53
CA GLY A 182 -1.83 1.48 -4.08
C GLY A 182 -2.91 2.46 -3.65
N HIS A 183 -3.18 2.54 -2.35
CA HIS A 183 -4.18 3.43 -1.76
C HIS A 183 -4.02 3.57 -0.24
N GLU A 184 -4.74 4.52 0.35
CA GLU A 184 -4.69 4.81 1.78
C GLU A 184 -5.81 4.13 2.58
N THR A 185 -6.71 3.41 1.90
CA THR A 185 -7.85 2.67 2.47
C THR A 185 -7.48 1.24 2.81
N LEU A 186 -8.38 0.52 3.51
CA LEU A 186 -8.21 -0.87 3.91
C LEU A 186 -8.29 -1.83 2.72
N ASP A 187 -9.20 -1.54 1.76
CA ASP A 187 -9.45 -2.36 0.59
C ASP A 187 -9.23 -1.57 -0.70
N THR A 188 -8.91 -2.26 -1.78
CA THR A 188 -8.76 -1.69 -3.13
C THR A 188 -10.07 -1.11 -3.65
N ASP A 189 -11.18 -1.81 -3.43
CA ASP A 189 -12.51 -1.39 -3.85
C ASP A 189 -12.99 -0.14 -3.12
N SER A 190 -13.66 0.78 -3.81
CA SER A 190 -14.53 1.69 -3.08
C SER A 190 -15.71 0.91 -2.50
N SER A 191 -16.23 1.34 -1.34
CA SER A 191 -17.38 0.68 -0.74
C SER A 191 -18.62 0.65 -1.67
N ALA A 192 -18.72 1.60 -2.62
CA ALA A 192 -19.79 1.61 -3.62
C ALA A 192 -19.64 0.45 -4.62
N VAL A 193 -18.42 0.19 -5.10
CA VAL A 193 -18.12 -0.91 -6.05
C VAL A 193 -18.28 -2.25 -5.34
N ALA A 194 -17.72 -2.41 -4.14
CA ALA A 194 -17.85 -3.65 -3.36
C ALA A 194 -19.32 -4.03 -3.10
N GLU A 195 -20.15 -3.04 -2.73
CA GLU A 195 -21.59 -3.25 -2.54
C GLU A 195 -22.32 -3.63 -3.85
N GLU A 196 -22.03 -2.92 -4.95
CA GLU A 196 -22.63 -3.22 -6.26
C GLU A 196 -22.29 -4.62 -6.76
N LYS A 197 -21.04 -5.04 -6.56
CA LYS A 197 -20.54 -6.35 -7.03
C LYS A 197 -20.81 -7.49 -6.04
N GLY A 198 -21.08 -7.17 -4.76
CA GLY A 198 -21.18 -8.15 -3.69
C GLY A 198 -19.87 -8.92 -3.43
N ASP A 199 -18.74 -8.32 -3.79
CA ASP A 199 -17.38 -8.87 -3.70
C ASP A 199 -16.35 -7.72 -3.74
N LEU A 200 -15.11 -7.98 -3.31
CA LEU A 200 -13.95 -7.12 -3.54
C LEU A 200 -13.44 -7.34 -4.98
N ALA A 201 -14.22 -6.85 -5.94
CA ALA A 201 -14.02 -7.14 -7.36
C ALA A 201 -12.78 -6.46 -7.94
N CYS A 202 -12.43 -5.27 -7.45
CA CYS A 202 -11.24 -4.54 -7.85
C CYS A 202 -9.99 -5.24 -7.36
N GLU A 203 -9.95 -5.64 -6.10
CA GLU A 203 -8.85 -6.38 -5.51
C GLU A 203 -8.64 -7.72 -6.22
N ARG A 204 -9.72 -8.48 -6.40
CA ARG A 204 -9.67 -9.72 -7.16
C ARG A 204 -9.17 -9.50 -8.58
N TYR A 205 -9.59 -8.43 -9.25
CA TYR A 205 -9.14 -8.11 -10.60
C TYR A 205 -7.63 -7.83 -10.65
N VAL A 206 -7.10 -7.05 -9.71
CA VAL A 206 -5.67 -6.75 -9.61
C VAL A 206 -4.86 -8.04 -9.48
N LEU A 207 -5.21 -8.86 -8.50
CA LEU A 207 -4.47 -10.06 -8.16
C LEU A 207 -4.65 -11.18 -9.22
N ASP A 208 -5.81 -11.23 -9.89
CA ASP A 208 -6.02 -12.15 -11.01
C ASP A 208 -5.25 -11.75 -12.29
N ASN A 209 -4.87 -10.51 -12.44
CA ASN A 209 -3.99 -10.02 -13.52
C ASN A 209 -2.50 -10.06 -13.16
N ASP A 210 -2.10 -10.81 -12.11
CA ASP A 210 -0.73 -10.97 -11.64
C ASP A 210 -0.06 -9.63 -11.29
N LYS A 211 -0.85 -8.68 -10.78
CA LYS A 211 -0.38 -7.37 -10.34
C LYS A 211 -0.22 -7.35 -8.83
N LEU A 212 0.59 -6.41 -8.34
CA LEU A 212 0.78 -6.15 -6.92
C LEU A 212 -0.13 -5.01 -6.48
N GLN A 213 -0.55 -5.04 -5.20
CA GLN A 213 -1.20 -3.90 -4.58
C GLN A 213 -0.55 -3.55 -3.25
N VAL A 214 -0.56 -2.27 -2.90
CA VAL A 214 -0.02 -1.76 -1.64
C VAL A 214 -1.11 -0.98 -0.93
N GLU A 215 -1.53 -1.49 0.20
CA GLU A 215 -2.68 -1.00 0.95
C GLU A 215 -2.27 -0.23 2.20
N VAL A 216 -3.19 0.60 2.69
CA VAL A 216 -3.01 1.42 3.90
C VAL A 216 -1.74 2.26 3.83
N LEU A 217 -1.51 2.90 2.68
CA LEU A 217 -0.43 3.88 2.50
C LEU A 217 -0.71 5.13 3.35
N ALA A 218 0.36 5.83 3.71
CA ALA A 218 0.30 7.08 4.45
C ALA A 218 1.01 8.22 3.70
N ASN A 219 0.71 9.47 4.06
CA ASN A 219 1.48 10.64 3.64
C ASN A 219 1.59 10.88 2.12
N LEU A 220 0.68 10.36 1.30
CA LEU A 220 0.67 10.61 -0.15
C LEU A 220 0.49 12.10 -0.47
N ASP A 221 -0.09 12.88 0.44
CA ASP A 221 -0.18 14.35 0.36
C ASP A 221 1.18 15.08 0.44
N LYS A 222 2.22 14.37 0.87
CA LYS A 222 3.59 14.88 0.97
C LYS A 222 4.47 14.52 -0.23
N VAL A 223 3.93 13.79 -1.21
CA VAL A 223 4.63 13.37 -2.42
C VAL A 223 4.10 14.15 -3.61
N GLN A 224 4.99 14.51 -4.53
CA GLN A 224 4.57 15.14 -5.78
C GLN A 224 3.78 14.13 -6.63
N PRO A 225 2.74 14.59 -7.36
CA PRO A 225 1.92 13.70 -8.18
C PRO A 225 2.68 12.91 -9.25
N ALA A 226 3.79 13.47 -9.76
CA ALA A 226 4.62 12.85 -10.78
C ALA A 226 6.11 13.04 -10.47
N GLY A 227 6.96 12.15 -11.00
CA GLY A 227 8.42 12.26 -10.91
C GLY A 227 9.03 11.62 -9.66
N ALA A 228 8.23 11.12 -8.73
CA ALA A 228 8.71 10.37 -7.57
C ALA A 228 9.07 8.91 -7.92
N VAL A 229 9.91 8.32 -7.06
CA VAL A 229 10.20 6.87 -7.06
C VAL A 229 9.73 6.31 -5.72
N VAL A 230 9.08 5.15 -5.74
CA VAL A 230 8.68 4.43 -4.53
C VAL A 230 9.43 3.12 -4.41
N ILE A 231 9.81 2.80 -3.18
CA ILE A 231 10.41 1.53 -2.79
C ILE A 231 9.48 0.85 -1.79
N VAL A 232 9.13 -0.41 -2.10
CA VAL A 232 8.35 -1.29 -1.22
C VAL A 232 9.30 -2.35 -0.68
N SER A 233 9.37 -2.51 0.64
CA SER A 233 10.25 -3.46 1.29
C SER A 233 9.49 -4.28 2.34
N TYR A 234 9.70 -5.59 2.34
CA TYR A 234 9.09 -6.52 3.29
C TYR A 234 10.09 -7.62 3.68
N PRO A 235 9.90 -8.33 4.80
CA PRO A 235 10.70 -9.50 5.15
C PRO A 235 10.54 -10.60 4.09
N ARG A 236 11.64 -11.19 3.64
CA ARG A 236 11.61 -12.28 2.65
C ARG A 236 11.13 -13.58 3.30
N ILE A 237 9.82 -13.72 3.44
CA ILE A 237 9.14 -14.90 3.98
C ILE A 237 8.54 -15.68 2.81
N GLU A 238 8.84 -16.97 2.70
CA GLU A 238 8.29 -17.85 1.67
C GLU A 238 6.83 -18.22 1.97
N GLY A 239 5.99 -18.30 0.95
CA GLY A 239 4.59 -18.73 1.04
C GLY A 239 3.65 -17.67 1.61
N ALA A 240 4.06 -16.42 1.75
CA ALA A 240 3.18 -15.36 2.22
C ALA A 240 2.29 -14.83 1.10
N THR A 241 1.00 -14.64 1.41
CA THR A 241 -0.01 -14.06 0.53
C THR A 241 -0.01 -12.53 0.57
N GLY A 242 0.46 -11.95 1.68
CA GLY A 242 0.69 -10.54 1.92
C GLY A 242 1.64 -10.37 3.09
N LEU A 243 2.31 -9.23 3.20
CA LEU A 243 3.24 -8.92 4.28
C LEU A 243 3.21 -7.45 4.64
N PRO A 244 3.27 -7.11 5.95
CA PRO A 244 3.54 -5.74 6.36
C PRO A 244 4.77 -5.21 5.63
N ALA A 245 4.64 -4.02 5.07
CA ALA A 245 5.68 -3.43 4.23
C ALA A 245 6.13 -2.08 4.78
N ARG A 246 7.42 -1.83 4.72
CA ARG A 246 7.93 -0.48 4.83
C ARG A 246 8.03 0.12 3.44
N VAL A 247 7.28 1.18 3.21
CA VAL A 247 7.16 1.86 1.92
C VAL A 247 7.64 3.29 2.08
N TRP A 248 8.48 3.75 1.18
CA TRP A 248 8.93 5.15 1.17
C TRP A 248 9.10 5.67 -0.26
N ALA A 249 8.90 6.95 -0.42
CA ALA A 249 9.12 7.63 -1.70
C ALA A 249 10.34 8.55 -1.64
N ILE A 250 11.00 8.70 -2.79
CA ILE A 250 12.00 9.74 -3.05
C ILE A 250 11.32 10.74 -4.00
N THR A 251 11.21 11.99 -3.62
CA THR A 251 10.49 13.04 -4.35
C THR A 251 11.23 14.36 -4.30
N GLU A 252 10.95 15.25 -5.25
CA GLU A 252 11.47 16.63 -5.25
C GLU A 252 10.87 17.50 -4.16
#